data_c25de34d030254bf9b8b8699ff21b55f
#
_entry.id   c25de34d030254bf9b8b8699ff21b55f
#
_cell.length_a   1.000
_cell.length_b   1.000
_cell.length_c   1.000
_cell.angle_alpha   90.00
_cell.angle_beta   90.00
_cell.angle_gamma   90.00
#
_symmetry.space_group_name_H-M   'P 1'
#
loop_
_entity.id
_entity.type
_entity.pdbx_description
1 polymer ?
#
loop_
_entity_poly.entity_id
_entity_poly.type
_entity_poly.pdbx_seq_one_letter_code
_entity_poly.pdbx_strand_id
1 'polypeptide(L)'
;MKTITIVVPTYNEELNIQNIYERVTKLFQTQLQEYEMELLFIDNASKDSTRKLIEELAQKDKRVQAIFNATNFGFSKSSFYGLSQAEGDAAVLMYADMQDPPEVIPKMVEEWEKGHKIVVGIKSKSKENKIMYFVRSIYYKLLAKISETEHIEHFDGFGLYDASFVKELRKLNDPLPYLRGLVAEIGYERAEVEYEQNRREKGKTSFNFMRYYDVAMLGLTSSSKAVLRMATFLGMGLSAICFLLAIVTLILKLTDWNYFDVGTAAIITGIFFVGGVQIFFLGFLGEYIANINIRTMQHPVVVEDRRINMKGKRTEYEKDN
;
A
#
# COMPACT_ATOMS: atom_id res chain seq x y z
N MET A 1 29.41 0.03 -14.45
CA MET A 1 28.64 1.01 -13.66
C MET A 1 27.45 0.28 -13.07
N LYS A 2 27.06 0.63 -11.84
CA LYS A 2 25.79 0.11 -11.28
C LYS A 2 24.61 0.85 -11.93
N THR A 3 23.51 0.16 -12.13
CA THR A 3 22.28 0.70 -12.74
C THR A 3 21.24 0.97 -11.68
N ILE A 4 20.64 2.16 -11.72
CA ILE A 4 19.50 2.51 -10.85
C ILE A 4 18.26 2.69 -11.71
N THR A 5 17.24 1.88 -11.43
CA THR A 5 15.94 1.97 -12.12
C THR A 5 15.00 2.88 -11.33
N ILE A 6 14.61 4.02 -11.90
CA ILE A 6 13.59 4.91 -11.34
C ILE A 6 12.22 4.44 -11.83
N VAL A 7 11.40 3.90 -10.95
CA VAL A 7 10.06 3.37 -11.22
C VAL A 7 9.01 4.42 -10.92
N VAL A 8 8.23 4.80 -11.94
CA VAL A 8 7.23 5.86 -11.85
C VAL A 8 5.86 5.34 -12.28
N PRO A 9 4.99 4.97 -11.33
CA PRO A 9 3.59 4.66 -11.63
C PRO A 9 2.84 5.92 -12.08
N THR A 10 2.10 5.80 -13.20
CA THR A 10 1.38 6.92 -13.80
C THR A 10 -0.09 6.59 -14.06
N TYR A 11 -0.96 7.56 -13.87
CA TYR A 11 -2.36 7.51 -14.28
C TYR A 11 -2.92 8.92 -14.49
N ASN A 12 -3.09 9.33 -15.76
CA ASN A 12 -3.51 10.67 -16.16
C ASN A 12 -2.58 11.76 -15.60
N GLU A 13 -1.30 11.66 -15.90
CA GLU A 13 -0.23 12.54 -15.43
C GLU A 13 0.48 13.26 -16.61
N GLU A 14 -0.25 13.54 -17.70
CA GLU A 14 0.30 14.19 -18.91
C GLU A 14 1.08 15.48 -18.61
N LEU A 15 0.68 16.22 -17.57
CA LEU A 15 1.32 17.47 -17.18
C LEU A 15 2.68 17.30 -16.50
N ASN A 16 2.97 16.09 -16.02
CA ASN A 16 4.16 15.81 -15.18
C ASN A 16 5.22 14.97 -15.91
N ILE A 17 4.87 14.20 -16.94
CA ILE A 17 5.77 13.25 -17.61
C ILE A 17 7.08 13.90 -18.07
N GLN A 18 6.99 15.03 -18.77
CA GLN A 18 8.16 15.74 -19.28
C GLN A 18 9.05 16.27 -18.13
N ASN A 19 8.44 16.84 -17.10
CA ASN A 19 9.15 17.39 -15.95
C ASN A 19 9.89 16.28 -15.16
N ILE A 20 9.26 15.11 -15.00
CA ILE A 20 9.90 13.93 -14.38
C ILE A 20 11.16 13.53 -15.16
N TYR A 21 11.03 13.36 -16.48
CA TYR A 21 12.13 12.97 -17.34
C TYR A 21 13.30 13.96 -17.26
N GLU A 22 13.02 15.26 -17.34
CA GLU A 22 14.05 16.31 -17.27
C GLU A 22 14.76 16.34 -15.92
N ARG A 23 14.02 16.30 -14.81
CA ARG A 23 14.60 16.34 -13.46
C ARG A 23 15.41 15.09 -13.16
N VAL A 24 14.89 13.91 -13.47
CA VAL A 24 15.62 12.65 -13.26
C VAL A 24 16.87 12.61 -14.15
N THR A 25 16.77 12.95 -15.43
CA THR A 25 17.93 12.99 -16.33
C THR A 25 19.01 13.97 -15.82
N LYS A 26 18.61 15.18 -15.40
CA LYS A 26 19.53 16.17 -14.83
C LYS A 26 20.21 15.64 -13.57
N LEU A 27 19.50 14.92 -12.72
CA LEU A 27 20.04 14.34 -11.51
C LEU A 27 21.20 13.37 -11.81
N PHE A 28 21.00 12.47 -12.78
CA PHE A 28 22.03 11.52 -13.20
C PHE A 28 23.19 12.20 -13.91
N GLN A 29 22.96 13.31 -14.59
CA GLN A 29 24.05 14.10 -15.22
C GLN A 29 24.88 14.91 -14.23
N THR A 30 24.36 15.22 -13.03
CA THR A 30 25.03 16.13 -12.10
C THR A 30 25.47 15.47 -10.79
N GLN A 31 24.66 14.63 -10.20
CA GLN A 31 24.89 14.08 -8.85
C GLN A 31 25.08 12.55 -8.83
N LEU A 32 24.60 11.85 -9.86
CA LEU A 32 24.66 10.38 -9.95
C LEU A 32 25.40 9.92 -11.21
N GLN A 33 26.48 10.62 -11.59
CA GLN A 33 27.24 10.36 -12.83
C GLN A 33 27.93 8.99 -12.84
N GLU A 34 28.13 8.38 -11.66
CA GLU A 34 28.75 7.05 -11.51
C GLU A 34 27.76 5.90 -11.72
N TYR A 35 26.47 6.23 -11.99
CA TYR A 35 25.41 5.26 -12.17
C TYR A 35 24.78 5.36 -13.55
N GLU A 36 24.32 4.22 -14.06
CA GLU A 36 23.46 4.18 -15.25
C GLU A 36 22.02 4.41 -14.86
N MET A 37 21.33 5.27 -15.63
CA MET A 37 19.92 5.57 -15.42
C MET A 37 19.03 4.62 -16.23
N GLU A 38 18.04 4.00 -15.59
CA GLU A 38 16.85 3.48 -16.23
C GLU A 38 15.63 4.21 -15.66
N LEU A 39 14.76 4.72 -16.52
CA LEU A 39 13.52 5.39 -16.12
C LEU A 39 12.33 4.56 -16.61
N LEU A 40 11.72 3.80 -15.69
CA LEU A 40 10.62 2.90 -15.96
C LEU A 40 9.27 3.55 -15.59
N PHE A 41 8.50 3.94 -16.59
CA PHE A 41 7.11 4.33 -16.41
C PHE A 41 6.20 3.10 -16.44
N ILE A 42 5.29 3.01 -15.47
CA ILE A 42 4.21 2.03 -15.51
C ILE A 42 2.87 2.75 -15.61
N ASP A 43 2.29 2.77 -16.82
CA ASP A 43 1.04 3.44 -17.09
C ASP A 43 -0.17 2.55 -16.79
N ASN A 44 -1.00 3.01 -15.89
CA ASN A 44 -2.17 2.28 -15.39
C ASN A 44 -3.43 2.54 -16.21
N ALA A 45 -3.33 2.42 -17.54
CA ALA A 45 -4.39 2.68 -18.52
C ALA A 45 -4.89 4.14 -18.52
N SER A 46 -3.96 5.09 -18.64
CA SER A 46 -4.27 6.53 -18.77
C SER A 46 -5.15 6.81 -19.98
N LYS A 47 -6.05 7.80 -19.83
CA LYS A 47 -7.01 8.20 -20.85
C LYS A 47 -6.69 9.55 -21.48
N ASP A 48 -5.70 10.26 -20.92
CA ASP A 48 -5.15 11.52 -21.42
C ASP A 48 -3.92 11.27 -22.32
N SER A 49 -3.10 12.29 -22.56
CA SER A 49 -1.90 12.19 -23.40
C SER A 49 -0.71 11.51 -22.73
N THR A 50 -0.83 11.01 -21.48
CA THR A 50 0.27 10.39 -20.73
C THR A 50 0.98 9.29 -21.52
N ARG A 51 0.23 8.33 -22.09
CA ARG A 51 0.78 7.21 -22.89
C ARG A 51 1.61 7.71 -24.07
N LYS A 52 1.05 8.65 -24.82
CA LYS A 52 1.70 9.23 -26.00
C LYS A 52 3.02 9.91 -25.63
N LEU A 53 3.04 10.70 -24.56
CA LEU A 53 4.24 11.39 -24.09
C LEU A 53 5.32 10.41 -23.66
N ILE A 54 4.97 9.34 -22.94
CA ILE A 54 5.91 8.28 -22.54
C ILE A 54 6.50 7.59 -23.78
N GLU A 55 5.68 7.28 -24.79
CA GLU A 55 6.13 6.68 -26.05
C GLU A 55 7.12 7.57 -26.80
N GLU A 56 6.82 8.85 -26.90
CA GLU A 56 7.68 9.84 -27.56
C GLU A 56 9.04 9.95 -26.84
N LEU A 57 9.06 9.93 -25.50
CA LEU A 57 10.29 9.92 -24.72
C LEU A 57 11.08 8.62 -24.93
N ALA A 58 10.43 7.46 -24.89
CA ALA A 58 11.07 6.17 -25.05
C ALA A 58 11.64 5.95 -26.48
N GLN A 59 11.08 6.64 -27.49
CA GLN A 59 11.64 6.65 -28.83
C GLN A 59 12.93 7.48 -28.92
N LYS A 60 12.98 8.61 -28.20
CA LYS A 60 14.12 9.54 -28.19
C LYS A 60 15.26 9.06 -27.30
N ASP A 61 14.94 8.43 -26.18
CA ASP A 61 15.92 7.98 -25.18
C ASP A 61 15.66 6.53 -24.79
N LYS A 62 16.59 5.62 -25.12
CA LYS A 62 16.47 4.19 -24.84
C LYS A 62 16.54 3.82 -23.36
N ARG A 63 16.99 4.74 -22.51
CA ARG A 63 16.96 4.58 -21.05
C ARG A 63 15.56 4.73 -20.46
N VAL A 64 14.64 5.34 -21.23
CA VAL A 64 13.22 5.42 -20.88
C VAL A 64 12.54 4.11 -21.30
N GLN A 65 12.04 3.42 -20.30
CA GLN A 65 11.31 2.16 -20.42
C GLN A 65 9.83 2.39 -20.07
N ALA A 66 8.95 1.58 -20.62
CA ALA A 66 7.53 1.68 -20.29
C ALA A 66 6.83 0.32 -20.24
N ILE A 67 5.92 0.20 -19.28
CA ILE A 67 4.90 -0.85 -19.21
C ILE A 67 3.53 -0.17 -19.29
N PHE A 68 2.70 -0.61 -20.23
CA PHE A 68 1.33 -0.14 -20.38
C PHE A 68 0.37 -1.23 -19.91
N ASN A 69 -0.39 -0.94 -18.87
CA ASN A 69 -1.40 -1.85 -18.35
C ASN A 69 -2.63 -1.89 -19.29
N ALA A 70 -3.25 -3.05 -19.43
CA ALA A 70 -4.45 -3.24 -20.23
C ALA A 70 -5.67 -2.50 -19.65
N THR A 71 -5.73 -2.34 -18.33
CA THR A 71 -6.76 -1.61 -17.60
C THR A 71 -6.19 -0.96 -16.35
N ASN A 72 -6.99 -0.13 -15.67
CA ASN A 72 -6.60 0.46 -14.40
C ASN A 72 -6.76 -0.56 -13.26
N PHE A 73 -5.65 -1.15 -12.81
CA PHE A 73 -5.58 -2.11 -11.70
C PHE A 73 -5.50 -1.45 -10.31
N GLY A 74 -5.46 -0.13 -10.26
CA GLY A 74 -5.29 0.64 -9.04
C GLY A 74 -3.81 0.93 -8.70
N PHE A 75 -3.63 1.89 -7.82
CA PHE A 75 -2.31 2.44 -7.48
C PHE A 75 -1.37 1.39 -6.87
N SER A 76 -1.83 0.65 -5.85
CA SER A 76 -0.98 -0.31 -5.11
C SER A 76 -0.46 -1.44 -5.99
N LYS A 77 -1.31 -2.01 -6.85
CA LYS A 77 -0.92 -3.08 -7.77
C LYS A 77 0.06 -2.60 -8.83
N SER A 78 -0.23 -1.42 -9.41
CA SER A 78 0.62 -0.84 -10.45
C SER A 78 2.01 -0.48 -9.90
N SER A 79 2.08 0.13 -8.71
CA SER A 79 3.36 0.47 -8.05
C SER A 79 4.17 -0.78 -7.69
N PHE A 80 3.54 -1.76 -7.06
CA PHE A 80 4.19 -3.04 -6.72
C PHE A 80 4.69 -3.75 -7.97
N TYR A 81 3.85 -3.84 -9.00
CA TYR A 81 4.20 -4.50 -10.24
C TYR A 81 5.37 -3.80 -10.94
N GLY A 82 5.32 -2.47 -11.07
CA GLY A 82 6.42 -1.69 -11.65
C GLY A 82 7.73 -1.89 -10.91
N LEU A 83 7.69 -1.84 -9.57
CA LEU A 83 8.88 -2.09 -8.75
C LEU A 83 9.42 -3.52 -8.95
N SER A 84 8.55 -4.52 -9.03
CA SER A 84 8.95 -5.92 -9.28
C SER A 84 9.57 -6.14 -10.67
N GLN A 85 9.32 -5.26 -11.64
CA GLN A 85 9.88 -5.33 -13.00
C GLN A 85 11.22 -4.59 -13.15
N ALA A 86 11.66 -3.83 -12.14
CA ALA A 86 12.94 -3.13 -12.19
C ALA A 86 14.12 -4.12 -12.26
N GLU A 87 15.08 -3.90 -13.18
CA GLU A 87 16.20 -4.82 -13.43
C GLU A 87 17.56 -4.26 -12.98
N GLY A 88 17.62 -3.00 -12.53
CA GLY A 88 18.83 -2.37 -12.01
C GLY A 88 19.37 -2.99 -10.73
N ASP A 89 20.59 -2.59 -10.33
CA ASP A 89 21.22 -2.97 -9.06
C ASP A 89 20.44 -2.41 -7.86
N ALA A 90 19.76 -1.27 -8.06
CA ALA A 90 18.76 -0.73 -7.14
C ALA A 90 17.56 -0.17 -7.93
N ALA A 91 16.42 -0.11 -7.28
CA ALA A 91 15.20 0.49 -7.81
C ALA A 91 14.68 1.58 -6.87
N VAL A 92 14.31 2.74 -7.40
CA VAL A 92 13.65 3.82 -6.66
C VAL A 92 12.20 3.90 -7.10
N LEU A 93 11.27 3.71 -6.17
CA LEU A 93 9.86 3.99 -6.43
C LEU A 93 9.58 5.46 -6.15
N MET A 94 9.14 6.21 -7.15
CA MET A 94 8.82 7.63 -7.07
C MET A 94 7.46 7.91 -7.71
N TYR A 95 6.68 8.82 -7.13
CA TYR A 95 5.34 9.11 -7.65
C TYR A 95 5.33 10.26 -8.65
N ALA A 96 4.46 10.14 -9.67
CA ALA A 96 4.39 11.07 -10.77
C ALA A 96 3.84 12.46 -10.41
N ASP A 97 3.23 12.64 -9.24
CA ASP A 97 2.66 13.92 -8.80
C ASP A 97 3.69 14.94 -8.28
N MET A 98 4.98 14.56 -8.30
CA MET A 98 6.13 15.38 -7.90
C MET A 98 6.08 15.91 -6.45
N GLN A 99 5.25 15.29 -5.61
CA GLN A 99 5.23 15.61 -4.18
C GLN A 99 6.50 15.13 -3.48
N ASP A 100 7.07 14.03 -3.96
CA ASP A 100 8.31 13.46 -3.49
C ASP A 100 9.44 13.91 -4.43
N PRO A 101 10.33 14.82 -3.99
CA PRO A 101 11.32 15.44 -4.87
C PRO A 101 12.41 14.44 -5.26
N PRO A 102 12.72 14.27 -6.57
CA PRO A 102 13.79 13.37 -7.01
C PRO A 102 15.17 13.77 -6.48
N GLU A 103 15.36 15.00 -6.04
CA GLU A 103 16.60 15.51 -5.41
C GLU A 103 16.94 14.83 -4.08
N VAL A 104 16.04 14.04 -3.51
CA VAL A 104 16.28 13.19 -2.33
C VAL A 104 17.03 11.90 -2.70
N ILE A 105 16.92 11.45 -3.95
CA ILE A 105 17.47 10.17 -4.42
C ILE A 105 18.99 10.05 -4.16
N PRO A 106 19.86 11.08 -4.38
CA PRO A 106 21.27 10.95 -4.08
C PRO A 106 21.56 10.57 -2.62
N LYS A 107 20.82 11.14 -1.66
CA LYS A 107 20.95 10.76 -0.24
C LYS A 107 20.52 9.31 0.01
N MET A 108 19.51 8.82 -0.71
CA MET A 108 19.11 7.41 -0.63
C MET A 108 20.20 6.50 -1.20
N VAL A 109 20.87 6.92 -2.28
CA VAL A 109 21.96 6.17 -2.88
C VAL A 109 23.18 6.12 -1.93
N GLU A 110 23.49 7.21 -1.23
CA GLU A 110 24.54 7.24 -0.21
C GLU A 110 24.29 6.21 0.91
N GLU A 111 23.05 6.10 1.40
CA GLU A 111 22.69 5.11 2.41
C GLU A 111 22.73 3.67 1.86
N TRP A 112 22.31 3.46 0.60
CA TRP A 112 22.42 2.18 -0.06
C TRP A 112 23.87 1.73 -0.23
N GLU A 113 24.79 2.62 -0.60
CA GLU A 113 26.23 2.31 -0.72
C GLU A 113 26.86 1.98 0.64
N LYS A 114 26.28 2.41 1.76
CA LYS A 114 26.69 1.98 3.11
C LYS A 114 26.25 0.54 3.44
N GLY A 115 25.45 -0.10 2.56
CA GLY A 115 24.99 -1.48 2.68
C GLY A 115 23.54 -1.67 3.08
N HIS A 116 22.78 -0.58 3.31
CA HIS A 116 21.35 -0.68 3.61
C HIS A 116 20.58 -1.12 2.37
N LYS A 117 19.86 -2.23 2.48
CA LYS A 117 19.12 -2.80 1.34
C LYS A 117 17.77 -2.13 1.07
N ILE A 118 17.30 -1.37 2.03
CA ILE A 118 16.07 -0.58 1.94
C ILE A 118 16.38 0.81 2.47
N VAL A 119 16.09 1.84 1.69
CA VAL A 119 16.18 3.23 2.14
C VAL A 119 14.83 3.89 1.94
N VAL A 120 14.16 4.22 3.03
CA VAL A 120 12.80 4.78 3.00
C VAL A 120 12.82 6.29 3.12
N GLY A 121 12.01 6.96 2.32
CA GLY A 121 11.77 8.39 2.43
C GLY A 121 10.73 8.69 3.52
N ILE A 122 11.12 9.44 4.54
CA ILE A 122 10.25 9.85 5.65
C ILE A 122 9.85 11.31 5.51
N LYS A 123 8.57 11.59 5.51
CA LYS A 123 8.02 12.95 5.42
C LYS A 123 8.18 13.67 6.74
N SER A 124 9.15 14.60 6.86
CA SER A 124 9.43 15.35 8.09
C SER A 124 8.37 16.42 8.40
N LYS A 125 7.72 17.00 7.37
CA LYS A 125 6.64 17.98 7.51
C LYS A 125 5.58 17.76 6.44
N SER A 126 4.34 17.53 6.87
CA SER A 126 3.17 17.54 6.01
C SER A 126 2.42 18.87 6.19
N LYS A 127 2.21 19.60 5.09
CA LYS A 127 1.37 20.83 5.07
C LYS A 127 -0.13 20.50 5.01
N GLU A 128 -0.54 19.42 5.69
CA GLU A 128 -1.92 18.96 5.71
C GLU A 128 -2.79 19.74 6.69
N ASN A 129 -4.12 19.61 6.53
CA ASN A 129 -5.10 20.13 7.48
C ASN A 129 -4.90 19.44 8.85
N LYS A 130 -4.84 20.23 9.94
CA LYS A 130 -4.60 19.76 11.31
C LYS A 130 -5.56 18.63 11.74
N ILE A 131 -6.82 18.67 11.29
CA ILE A 131 -7.83 17.65 11.62
C ILE A 131 -7.46 16.32 10.93
N MET A 132 -7.08 16.34 9.65
CA MET A 132 -6.70 15.14 8.90
C MET A 132 -5.40 14.54 9.46
N TYR A 133 -4.43 15.38 9.84
CA TYR A 133 -3.22 14.96 10.54
C TYR A 133 -3.53 14.25 11.86
N PHE A 134 -4.45 14.79 12.68
CA PHE A 134 -4.86 14.21 13.96
C PHE A 134 -5.55 12.84 13.77
N VAL A 135 -6.51 12.73 12.86
CA VAL A 135 -7.20 11.47 12.54
C VAL A 135 -6.21 10.42 12.04
N ARG A 136 -5.30 10.81 11.15
CA ARG A 136 -4.26 9.94 10.63
C ARG A 136 -3.28 9.49 11.72
N SER A 137 -2.88 10.39 12.62
CA SER A 137 -2.00 10.05 13.74
C SER A 137 -2.65 9.07 14.71
N ILE A 138 -3.95 9.20 14.99
CA ILE A 138 -4.70 8.22 15.80
C ILE A 138 -4.70 6.86 15.09
N TYR A 139 -5.01 6.85 13.79
CA TYR A 139 -5.01 5.63 12.98
C TYR A 139 -3.65 4.92 13.03
N TYR A 140 -2.54 5.63 12.78
CA TYR A 140 -1.20 5.03 12.81
C TYR A 140 -0.78 4.59 14.20
N LYS A 141 -1.10 5.34 15.26
CA LYS A 141 -0.85 4.91 16.65
C LYS A 141 -1.63 3.65 17.00
N LEU A 142 -2.88 3.56 16.56
CA LEU A 142 -3.70 2.37 16.75
C LEU A 142 -3.11 1.19 15.97
N LEU A 143 -2.76 1.41 14.70
CA LEU A 143 -2.16 0.40 13.83
C LEU A 143 -0.82 -0.09 14.39
N ALA A 144 0.07 0.81 14.83
CA ALA A 144 1.36 0.48 15.44
C ALA A 144 1.21 -0.36 16.73
N LYS A 145 0.16 -0.10 17.53
CA LYS A 145 -0.12 -0.87 18.74
C LYS A 145 -0.73 -2.25 18.46
N ILE A 146 -1.40 -2.41 17.34
CA ILE A 146 -2.16 -3.60 16.97
C ILE A 146 -1.40 -4.47 15.97
N SER A 147 -0.50 -3.89 15.16
CA SER A 147 0.25 -4.59 14.14
C SER A 147 1.31 -5.52 14.75
N GLU A 148 1.46 -6.71 14.17
CA GLU A 148 2.55 -7.64 14.49
C GLU A 148 3.87 -7.22 13.81
N THR A 149 3.80 -6.35 12.78
CA THR A 149 4.94 -5.79 12.07
C THR A 149 5.15 -4.33 12.45
N GLU A 150 6.41 -3.92 12.53
CA GLU A 150 6.77 -2.52 12.80
C GLU A 150 6.21 -1.63 11.69
N HIS A 151 5.40 -0.66 12.06
CA HIS A 151 4.79 0.26 11.09
C HIS A 151 5.69 1.48 10.92
N ILE A 152 6.17 1.71 9.68
CA ILE A 152 7.03 2.85 9.38
C ILE A 152 6.15 4.10 9.29
N GLU A 153 6.28 4.99 10.29
CA GLU A 153 5.51 6.22 10.33
C GLU A 153 5.93 7.16 9.17
N HIS A 154 4.96 7.89 8.62
CA HIS A 154 5.17 8.87 7.54
C HIS A 154 5.81 8.33 6.24
N PHE A 155 5.83 7.02 6.07
CA PHE A 155 6.26 6.34 4.85
C PHE A 155 5.07 6.01 3.94
N ASP A 156 5.18 6.31 2.66
CA ASP A 156 4.12 6.04 1.67
C ASP A 156 4.54 5.09 0.54
N GLY A 157 5.81 4.70 0.51
CA GLY A 157 6.38 3.83 -0.51
C GLY A 157 7.51 4.49 -1.31
N PHE A 158 7.70 5.81 -1.22
CA PHE A 158 8.86 6.47 -1.80
C PHE A 158 10.14 6.00 -1.11
N GLY A 159 11.06 5.40 -1.88
CA GLY A 159 12.28 4.84 -1.33
C GLY A 159 13.13 4.15 -2.37
N LEU A 160 14.35 3.80 -1.97
CA LEU A 160 15.29 3.01 -2.75
C LEU A 160 15.32 1.57 -2.22
N TYR A 161 15.29 0.63 -3.13
CA TYR A 161 15.22 -0.80 -2.87
C TYR A 161 16.32 -1.52 -3.62
N ASP A 162 17.20 -2.21 -2.92
CA ASP A 162 18.25 -3.05 -3.49
C ASP A 162 17.69 -4.16 -4.37
N ALA A 163 18.43 -4.58 -5.39
CA ALA A 163 18.02 -5.68 -6.28
C ALA A 163 17.66 -6.96 -5.52
N SER A 164 18.29 -7.22 -4.37
CA SER A 164 17.95 -8.39 -3.52
C SER A 164 16.54 -8.30 -2.97
N PHE A 165 16.10 -7.11 -2.54
CA PHE A 165 14.72 -6.88 -2.09
C PHE A 165 13.72 -7.02 -3.25
N VAL A 166 14.02 -6.40 -4.41
CA VAL A 166 13.19 -6.52 -5.60
C VAL A 166 13.04 -7.99 -6.04
N LYS A 167 14.11 -8.79 -5.90
CA LYS A 167 14.07 -10.23 -6.18
C LYS A 167 13.11 -10.98 -5.25
N GLU A 168 13.04 -10.61 -3.96
CA GLU A 168 12.05 -11.19 -3.05
C GLU A 168 10.62 -10.77 -3.42
N LEU A 169 10.41 -9.49 -3.79
CA LEU A 169 9.10 -9.04 -4.28
C LEU A 169 8.61 -9.83 -5.49
N ARG A 170 9.50 -10.18 -6.42
CA ARG A 170 9.15 -11.00 -7.61
C ARG A 170 8.64 -12.40 -7.27
N LYS A 171 9.05 -12.95 -6.14
CA LYS A 171 8.58 -14.27 -5.68
C LYS A 171 7.18 -14.20 -5.10
N LEU A 172 6.75 -13.00 -4.66
CA LEU A 172 5.45 -12.78 -4.08
C LEU A 172 4.40 -12.62 -5.18
N ASN A 173 3.55 -13.61 -5.33
CA ASN A 173 2.38 -13.52 -6.22
C ASN A 173 1.15 -13.08 -5.42
N ASP A 174 1.26 -11.94 -4.72
CA ASP A 174 0.15 -11.40 -3.93
C ASP A 174 -0.74 -10.50 -4.79
N PRO A 175 -1.99 -10.87 -5.08
CA PRO A 175 -2.91 -10.05 -5.86
C PRO A 175 -3.39 -8.80 -5.13
N LEU A 176 -3.09 -8.65 -3.83
CA LEU A 176 -3.37 -7.47 -3.01
C LEU A 176 -2.09 -6.98 -2.30
N PRO A 177 -1.07 -6.54 -3.06
CA PRO A 177 0.20 -6.18 -2.46
C PRO A 177 0.08 -4.90 -1.61
N TYR A 178 0.52 -4.98 -0.36
CA TYR A 178 0.65 -3.86 0.55
C TYR A 178 2.13 -3.53 0.76
N LEU A 179 2.74 -2.79 -0.18
CA LEU A 179 4.19 -2.55 -0.23
C LEU A 179 4.75 -2.03 1.11
N ARG A 180 4.02 -1.13 1.79
CA ARG A 180 4.48 -0.57 3.08
C ARG A 180 4.64 -1.64 4.17
N GLY A 181 3.73 -2.61 4.20
CA GLY A 181 3.82 -3.76 5.10
C GLY A 181 4.95 -4.71 4.70
N LEU A 182 5.10 -4.99 3.40
CA LEU A 182 6.14 -5.86 2.88
C LEU A 182 7.55 -5.33 3.17
N VAL A 183 7.76 -4.00 3.13
CA VAL A 183 9.04 -3.37 3.49
C VAL A 183 9.42 -3.67 4.95
N ALA A 184 8.46 -3.69 5.86
CA ALA A 184 8.69 -4.04 7.26
C ALA A 184 8.79 -5.56 7.49
N GLU A 185 7.99 -6.36 6.77
CA GLU A 185 7.87 -7.81 6.93
C GLU A 185 9.09 -8.58 6.43
N ILE A 186 9.68 -8.16 5.30
CA ILE A 186 10.86 -8.83 4.71
C ILE A 186 12.09 -8.70 5.61
N GLY A 187 12.14 -7.68 6.48
CA GLY A 187 13.08 -7.61 7.59
C GLY A 187 14.54 -7.30 7.22
N TYR A 188 14.81 -6.76 6.02
CA TYR A 188 16.13 -6.22 5.71
C TYR A 188 16.43 -4.97 6.53
N GLU A 189 17.70 -4.78 6.88
CA GLU A 189 18.17 -3.55 7.51
C GLU A 189 17.84 -2.35 6.62
N ARG A 190 17.22 -1.33 7.22
CA ARG A 190 16.77 -0.14 6.54
C ARG A 190 17.41 1.13 7.06
N ALA A 191 17.59 2.09 6.18
CA ALA A 191 17.90 3.47 6.54
C ALA A 191 16.70 4.37 6.25
N GLU A 192 16.62 5.51 6.95
CA GLU A 192 15.58 6.51 6.79
C GLU A 192 16.19 7.82 6.30
N VAL A 193 15.62 8.40 5.27
CA VAL A 193 16.00 9.70 4.73
C VAL A 193 14.84 10.65 4.87
N GLU A 194 14.99 11.64 5.75
CA GLU A 194 13.96 12.66 5.93
C GLU A 194 13.94 13.66 4.77
N TYR A 195 12.74 14.04 4.34
CA TYR A 195 12.53 15.07 3.34
C TYR A 195 11.25 15.89 3.58
N GLU A 196 11.23 17.10 3.04
CA GLU A 196 10.03 17.93 3.02
C GLU A 196 9.19 17.62 1.78
N GLN A 197 7.93 17.25 2.00
CA GLN A 197 7.00 16.99 0.90
C GLN A 197 6.62 18.30 0.19
N ASN A 198 6.76 18.33 -1.12
CA ASN A 198 6.32 19.43 -1.95
C ASN A 198 4.79 19.48 -2.03
N ARG A 199 4.24 20.67 -2.30
CA ARG A 199 2.86 20.76 -2.77
C ARG A 199 2.77 20.14 -4.15
N ARG A 200 1.68 19.42 -4.43
CA ARG A 200 1.40 18.92 -5.78
C ARG A 200 1.46 20.10 -6.77
N GLU A 201 2.36 20.00 -7.74
CA GLU A 201 2.59 21.09 -8.70
C GLU A 201 1.45 21.19 -9.71
N LYS A 202 0.95 20.04 -10.21
CA LYS A 202 -0.08 19.96 -11.25
C LYS A 202 -0.98 18.73 -11.02
N GLY A 203 -2.20 18.78 -11.59
CA GLY A 203 -3.15 17.68 -11.57
C GLY A 203 -4.11 17.70 -10.36
N LYS A 204 -5.10 16.79 -10.36
CA LYS A 204 -6.10 16.63 -9.30
C LYS A 204 -5.89 15.30 -8.60
N THR A 205 -6.11 15.26 -7.29
CA THR A 205 -6.07 13.99 -6.54
C THR A 205 -7.17 13.05 -7.04
N SER A 206 -6.81 11.80 -7.32
CA SER A 206 -7.76 10.75 -7.65
C SER A 206 -8.29 10.01 -6.40
N PHE A 207 -7.78 10.37 -5.20
CA PHE A 207 -8.20 9.75 -3.96
C PHE A 207 -9.50 10.37 -3.47
N ASN A 208 -10.52 9.53 -3.26
CA ASN A 208 -11.78 9.83 -2.58
C ASN A 208 -11.85 9.10 -1.23
N PHE A 209 -12.89 9.39 -0.44
CA PHE A 209 -13.07 8.78 0.90
C PHE A 209 -13.07 7.25 0.85
N MET A 210 -13.72 6.64 -0.15
CA MET A 210 -13.78 5.18 -0.27
C MET A 210 -12.40 4.57 -0.51
N ARG A 211 -11.55 5.21 -1.35
CA ARG A 211 -10.18 4.75 -1.56
C ARG A 211 -9.30 4.86 -0.31
N TYR A 212 -9.49 5.91 0.50
CA TYR A 212 -8.83 6.00 1.80
C TYR A 212 -9.28 4.88 2.74
N TYR A 213 -10.58 4.57 2.76
CA TYR A 213 -11.13 3.44 3.50
C TYR A 213 -10.51 2.11 3.05
N ASP A 214 -10.50 1.83 1.74
CA ASP A 214 -9.94 0.60 1.17
C ASP A 214 -8.46 0.41 1.56
N VAL A 215 -7.64 1.47 1.43
CA VAL A 215 -6.22 1.42 1.83
C VAL A 215 -6.07 1.22 3.33
N ALA A 216 -6.90 1.87 4.15
CA ALA A 216 -6.87 1.72 5.59
C ALA A 216 -7.26 0.30 6.03
N MET A 217 -8.31 -0.25 5.43
CA MET A 217 -8.75 -1.63 5.70
C MET A 217 -7.74 -2.66 5.20
N LEU A 218 -7.15 -2.45 4.01
CA LEU A 218 -6.08 -3.31 3.52
C LEU A 218 -4.87 -3.31 4.48
N GLY A 219 -4.43 -2.14 4.94
CA GLY A 219 -3.35 -2.03 5.92
C GLY A 219 -3.67 -2.76 7.23
N LEU A 220 -4.88 -2.57 7.76
CA LEU A 220 -5.34 -3.18 9.00
C LEU A 220 -5.43 -4.72 8.89
N THR A 221 -6.05 -5.22 7.84
CA THR A 221 -6.29 -6.67 7.64
C THR A 221 -5.05 -7.43 7.18
N SER A 222 -4.12 -6.77 6.46
CA SER A 222 -2.88 -7.40 6.01
C SER A 222 -1.81 -7.44 7.10
N SER A 223 -1.76 -6.43 7.99
CA SER A 223 -0.67 -6.29 8.97
C SER A 223 -1.04 -6.76 10.37
N SER A 224 -2.30 -7.13 10.64
CA SER A 224 -2.72 -7.42 12.01
C SER A 224 -3.84 -8.46 12.12
N LYS A 225 -3.61 -9.47 12.96
CA LYS A 225 -4.63 -10.39 13.45
C LYS A 225 -5.32 -9.87 14.72
N ALA A 226 -4.88 -8.72 15.24
CA ALA A 226 -5.31 -8.24 16.56
C ALA A 226 -6.79 -7.85 16.57
N VAL A 227 -7.34 -7.31 15.47
CA VAL A 227 -8.78 -7.02 15.39
C VAL A 227 -9.61 -8.30 15.50
N LEU A 228 -9.16 -9.37 14.84
CA LEU A 228 -9.78 -10.68 14.94
C LEU A 228 -9.67 -11.23 16.38
N ARG A 229 -8.49 -11.12 17.00
CA ARG A 229 -8.26 -11.52 18.40
C ARG A 229 -9.10 -10.70 19.38
N MET A 230 -9.20 -9.37 19.17
CA MET A 230 -10.10 -8.53 19.98
C MET A 230 -11.55 -8.97 19.86
N ALA A 231 -12.02 -9.25 18.65
CA ALA A 231 -13.36 -9.79 18.43
C ALA A 231 -13.57 -11.10 19.19
N THR A 232 -12.59 -12.01 19.15
CA THR A 232 -12.61 -13.29 19.87
C THR A 232 -12.68 -13.09 21.38
N PHE A 233 -11.80 -12.24 21.96
CA PHE A 233 -11.78 -12.00 23.41
C PHE A 233 -13.03 -11.27 23.90
N LEU A 234 -13.52 -10.26 23.17
CA LEU A 234 -14.76 -9.57 23.48
C LEU A 234 -15.96 -10.50 23.36
N GLY A 235 -16.02 -11.31 22.31
CA GLY A 235 -17.07 -12.31 22.10
C GLY A 235 -17.08 -13.36 23.19
N MET A 236 -15.90 -13.86 23.58
CA MET A 236 -15.75 -14.84 24.67
C MET A 236 -16.14 -14.25 26.03
N GLY A 237 -15.70 -13.00 26.32
CA GLY A 237 -16.09 -12.30 27.55
C GLY A 237 -17.58 -12.05 27.64
N LEU A 238 -18.17 -11.54 26.54
CA LEU A 238 -19.60 -11.29 26.46
C LEU A 238 -20.43 -12.60 26.57
N SER A 239 -19.97 -13.66 25.93
CA SER A 239 -20.57 -14.99 26.02
C SER A 239 -20.54 -15.53 27.46
N ALA A 240 -19.40 -15.39 28.15
CA ALA A 240 -19.30 -15.80 29.56
C ALA A 240 -20.26 -15.00 30.47
N ILE A 241 -20.38 -13.69 30.26
CA ILE A 241 -21.33 -12.84 31.00
C ILE A 241 -22.78 -13.29 30.70
N CYS A 242 -23.13 -13.48 29.43
CA CYS A 242 -24.47 -13.95 29.05
C CYS A 242 -24.79 -15.32 29.66
N PHE A 243 -23.80 -16.23 29.67
CA PHE A 243 -23.97 -17.56 30.27
C PHE A 243 -24.19 -17.50 31.78
N LEU A 244 -23.42 -16.66 32.49
CA LEU A 244 -23.61 -16.41 33.93
C LEU A 244 -24.99 -15.80 34.22
N LEU A 245 -25.42 -14.80 33.45
CA LEU A 245 -26.75 -14.21 33.59
C LEU A 245 -27.84 -15.24 33.32
N ALA A 246 -27.69 -16.13 32.34
CA ALA A 246 -28.63 -17.20 32.06
C ALA A 246 -28.74 -18.17 33.26
N ILE A 247 -27.62 -18.55 33.89
CA ILE A 247 -27.64 -19.40 35.09
C ILE A 247 -28.33 -18.68 36.25
N VAL A 248 -27.97 -17.42 36.50
CA VAL A 248 -28.60 -16.63 37.59
C VAL A 248 -30.11 -16.50 37.40
N THR A 249 -30.53 -16.14 36.19
CA THR A 249 -31.98 -16.02 35.86
C THR A 249 -32.71 -17.34 36.00
N LEU A 250 -32.07 -18.46 35.61
CA LEU A 250 -32.65 -19.80 35.78
C LEU A 250 -32.82 -20.15 37.28
N ILE A 251 -31.77 -19.91 38.11
CA ILE A 251 -31.84 -20.17 39.57
C ILE A 251 -32.94 -19.32 40.21
N LEU A 252 -32.98 -18.01 39.91
CA LEU A 252 -34.00 -17.10 40.44
C LEU A 252 -35.42 -17.55 40.04
N LYS A 253 -35.60 -17.99 38.82
CA LYS A 253 -36.89 -18.47 38.36
C LYS A 253 -37.35 -19.78 39.00
N LEU A 254 -36.39 -20.67 39.33
CA LEU A 254 -36.66 -21.92 40.03
C LEU A 254 -36.91 -21.71 41.55
N THR A 255 -36.37 -20.66 42.16
CA THR A 255 -36.57 -20.35 43.57
C THR A 255 -37.81 -19.48 43.81
N ASP A 256 -38.13 -18.56 42.92
CA ASP A 256 -39.32 -17.73 42.99
C ASP A 256 -39.94 -17.53 41.61
N TRP A 257 -41.08 -18.23 41.37
CA TRP A 257 -41.75 -18.23 40.06
C TRP A 257 -42.31 -16.85 39.65
N ASN A 258 -42.56 -15.96 40.59
CA ASN A 258 -43.16 -14.64 40.37
C ASN A 258 -42.12 -13.51 40.27
N TYR A 259 -40.83 -13.82 40.36
CA TYR A 259 -39.73 -12.82 40.39
C TYR A 259 -39.59 -11.99 39.09
N PHE A 260 -40.22 -12.40 37.97
CA PHE A 260 -40.01 -11.76 36.67
C PHE A 260 -41.28 -11.13 36.08
N ASP A 261 -41.81 -10.08 36.70
CA ASP A 261 -42.80 -9.20 36.05
C ASP A 261 -42.22 -7.90 35.49
N VAL A 262 -40.98 -7.59 35.77
CA VAL A 262 -40.36 -6.30 35.43
C VAL A 262 -39.03 -6.56 34.71
N GLY A 263 -39.00 -6.46 33.37
CA GLY A 263 -37.71 -6.65 32.70
C GLY A 263 -37.70 -6.57 31.18
N THR A 264 -38.88 -6.39 30.56
CA THR A 264 -38.98 -6.37 29.08
C THR A 264 -38.04 -5.35 28.43
N ALA A 265 -37.89 -4.15 29.01
CA ALA A 265 -37.02 -3.12 28.50
C ALA A 265 -35.52 -3.52 28.56
N ALA A 266 -35.09 -4.18 29.65
CA ALA A 266 -33.70 -4.64 29.78
C ALA A 266 -33.41 -5.78 28.80
N ILE A 267 -34.35 -6.68 28.57
CA ILE A 267 -34.22 -7.76 27.57
C ILE A 267 -34.08 -7.18 26.16
N ILE A 268 -34.99 -6.27 25.80
CA ILE A 268 -34.98 -5.64 24.48
C ILE A 268 -33.67 -4.89 24.25
N THR A 269 -33.22 -4.07 25.23
CA THR A 269 -31.96 -3.34 25.15
C THR A 269 -30.76 -4.30 25.03
N GLY A 270 -30.74 -5.39 25.80
CA GLY A 270 -29.70 -6.41 25.73
C GLY A 270 -29.62 -7.10 24.38
N ILE A 271 -30.78 -7.46 23.79
CA ILE A 271 -30.86 -8.09 22.46
C ILE A 271 -30.30 -7.13 21.38
N PHE A 272 -30.72 -5.86 21.38
CA PHE A 272 -30.24 -4.88 20.41
C PHE A 272 -28.77 -4.57 20.58
N PHE A 273 -28.26 -4.47 21.82
CA PHE A 273 -26.83 -4.26 22.09
C PHE A 273 -25.98 -5.42 21.60
N VAL A 274 -26.30 -6.66 22.00
CA VAL A 274 -25.59 -7.86 21.57
C VAL A 274 -25.69 -8.04 20.07
N GLY A 275 -26.86 -7.86 19.47
CA GLY A 275 -27.06 -7.90 18.03
C GLY A 275 -26.23 -6.87 17.28
N GLY A 276 -26.17 -5.63 17.77
CA GLY A 276 -25.32 -4.58 17.19
C GLY A 276 -23.83 -4.93 17.22
N VAL A 277 -23.33 -5.43 18.34
CA VAL A 277 -21.93 -5.89 18.49
C VAL A 277 -21.66 -7.07 17.53
N GLN A 278 -22.58 -8.03 17.41
CA GLN A 278 -22.42 -9.15 16.48
C GLN A 278 -22.36 -8.70 15.03
N ILE A 279 -23.24 -7.82 14.59
CA ILE A 279 -23.25 -7.29 13.21
C ILE A 279 -21.97 -6.53 12.91
N PHE A 280 -21.45 -5.74 13.87
CA PHE A 280 -20.17 -5.05 13.72
C PHE A 280 -19.00 -6.01 13.45
N PHE A 281 -18.87 -7.08 14.24
CA PHE A 281 -17.83 -8.07 14.04
C PHE A 281 -18.04 -8.92 12.79
N LEU A 282 -19.28 -9.21 12.38
CA LEU A 282 -19.56 -9.84 11.10
C LEU A 282 -19.08 -8.99 9.92
N GLY A 283 -19.20 -7.66 9.99
CA GLY A 283 -18.64 -6.75 9.02
C GLY A 283 -17.11 -6.87 8.90
N PHE A 284 -16.40 -6.91 10.02
CA PHE A 284 -14.94 -7.14 10.02
C PHE A 284 -14.56 -8.50 9.44
N LEU A 285 -15.26 -9.56 9.82
CA LEU A 285 -15.04 -10.90 9.25
C LEU A 285 -15.25 -10.89 7.73
N GLY A 286 -16.27 -10.15 7.25
CA GLY A 286 -16.50 -9.95 5.83
C GLY A 286 -15.29 -9.37 5.09
N GLU A 287 -14.62 -8.36 5.65
CA GLU A 287 -13.41 -7.79 5.08
C GLU A 287 -12.24 -8.79 5.00
N TYR A 288 -12.03 -9.59 6.07
CA TYR A 288 -11.01 -10.64 6.03
C TYR A 288 -11.32 -11.72 4.99
N ILE A 289 -12.59 -12.16 4.93
CA ILE A 289 -13.04 -13.15 3.94
C ILE A 289 -12.89 -12.61 2.51
N ALA A 290 -13.23 -11.34 2.28
CA ALA A 290 -13.05 -10.70 0.97
C ALA A 290 -11.57 -10.69 0.54
N ASN A 291 -10.65 -10.34 1.45
CA ASN A 291 -9.22 -10.36 1.17
C ASN A 291 -8.68 -11.78 0.92
N ILE A 292 -9.12 -12.77 1.71
CA ILE A 292 -8.77 -14.18 1.49
C ILE A 292 -9.28 -14.64 0.13
N ASN A 293 -10.54 -14.33 -0.22
CA ASN A 293 -11.12 -14.68 -1.50
C ASN A 293 -10.32 -14.12 -2.68
N ILE A 294 -9.91 -12.84 -2.63
CA ILE A 294 -9.10 -12.24 -3.68
C ILE A 294 -7.73 -12.94 -3.80
N ARG A 295 -7.09 -13.27 -2.67
CA ARG A 295 -5.79 -13.98 -2.66
C ARG A 295 -5.89 -15.42 -3.19
N THR A 296 -7.03 -16.08 -3.01
CA THR A 296 -7.25 -17.46 -3.49
C THR A 296 -7.61 -17.54 -4.97
N MET A 297 -8.06 -16.45 -5.59
CA MET A 297 -8.45 -16.42 -7.01
C MET A 297 -7.29 -16.55 -7.99
N GLN A 298 -6.03 -16.46 -7.54
CA GLN A 298 -4.81 -16.56 -8.37
C GLN A 298 -4.82 -15.66 -9.61
N HIS A 299 -5.51 -14.53 -9.57
CA HIS A 299 -5.47 -13.56 -10.64
C HIS A 299 -4.09 -12.90 -10.73
N PRO A 300 -3.59 -12.59 -11.94
CA PRO A 300 -2.35 -11.84 -12.07
C PRO A 300 -2.49 -10.46 -11.42
N VAL A 301 -1.41 -9.97 -10.81
CA VAL A 301 -1.39 -8.64 -10.17
C VAL A 301 -1.79 -7.56 -11.17
N VAL A 302 -1.23 -7.68 -12.38
CA VAL A 302 -1.45 -6.77 -13.52
C VAL A 302 -1.47 -7.60 -14.79
N VAL A 303 -2.28 -7.20 -15.79
CA VAL A 303 -2.22 -7.66 -17.16
C VAL A 303 -1.66 -6.52 -18.00
N GLU A 304 -0.57 -6.78 -18.71
CA GLU A 304 0.05 -5.81 -19.59
C GLU A 304 -0.61 -5.80 -20.97
N ASP A 305 -0.71 -4.61 -21.53
CA ASP A 305 -1.03 -4.39 -22.94
C ASP A 305 0.24 -4.52 -23.79
N ARG A 306 1.32 -3.78 -23.39
CA ARG A 306 2.60 -3.79 -24.09
C ARG A 306 3.74 -3.23 -23.24
N ARG A 307 4.99 -3.46 -23.72
CA ARG A 307 6.23 -2.89 -23.14
C ARG A 307 7.03 -2.15 -24.21
N ILE A 308 7.84 -1.18 -23.78
CA ILE A 308 8.78 -0.46 -24.64
C ILE A 308 10.16 -0.42 -23.97
N ASN A 309 11.21 -0.66 -24.74
CA ASN A 309 12.64 -0.60 -24.36
C ASN A 309 13.08 -1.50 -23.19
N MET A 310 12.27 -2.44 -22.76
CA MET A 310 12.65 -3.41 -21.72
C MET A 310 13.33 -4.64 -22.34
N LYS A 311 14.43 -5.10 -21.76
CA LYS A 311 15.11 -6.35 -22.12
C LYS A 311 14.36 -7.52 -21.46
N GLY A 312 13.85 -8.43 -22.27
CA GLY A 312 13.53 -9.76 -21.83
C GLY A 312 12.15 -10.03 -21.25
N LYS A 313 11.66 -11.20 -21.66
CA LYS A 313 10.43 -11.94 -21.39
C LYS A 313 9.16 -11.28 -21.91
N ARG A 314 8.87 -11.52 -23.19
CA ARG A 314 7.51 -11.82 -23.63
C ARG A 314 6.92 -12.79 -22.62
N THR A 315 5.83 -12.43 -22.01
CA THR A 315 5.04 -13.33 -21.16
C THR A 315 4.80 -14.64 -21.91
N GLU A 316 4.81 -15.77 -21.23
CA GLU A 316 4.59 -17.11 -21.81
C GLU A 316 3.31 -17.24 -22.67
N TYR A 317 2.43 -16.25 -22.63
CA TYR A 317 1.21 -16.16 -23.44
C TYR A 317 1.43 -15.85 -24.94
N GLU A 318 2.63 -15.43 -25.37
CA GLU A 318 2.95 -15.19 -26.80
C GLU A 318 3.60 -16.41 -27.48
N LYS A 319 3.77 -17.57 -26.80
CA LYS A 319 4.36 -18.77 -27.39
C LYS A 319 3.36 -19.69 -28.09
N ASP A 320 2.07 -19.45 -27.96
CA ASP A 320 1.00 -20.32 -28.48
C ASP A 320 0.14 -19.67 -29.58
N ASN A 321 0.65 -18.66 -30.30
CA ASN A 321 0.02 -18.15 -31.54
C ASN A 321 1.00 -18.12 -32.71
#